data_4c7339e5db719e18145866e6b96a2513
#
_entry.id   4c7339e5db719e18145866e6b96a2513
#
_cell.length_a   1.000
_cell.length_b   1.000
_cell.length_c   1.000
_cell.angle_alpha   90.00
_cell.angle_beta   90.00
_cell.angle_gamma   90.00
#
_symmetry.space_group_name_H-M   'P 1'
#
loop_
_entity.id
_entity.type
_entity.pdbx_description
1 polymer ?
#
loop_
_entity_poly.entity_id
_entity_poly.type
_entity_poly.pdbx_seq_one_letter_code
_entity_poly.pdbx_strand_id
1 'polypeptide(L)'
;STTCVALGKIQATEREGMVYGTGWDATGIWNYFASFYGHAWLWQGNGRKAAQALYAFANHAAPTLVWREEQSLKGEKFKKVGDMPHNWASAEFIRLTVHLLALDRGDELHLLEGFPREWAGPSMVTRLTGVATPFGPLDLTVQADADGKLATLSVKPLAANCQAVIVHLPDGGTRQLAPQQGGTVRFSVTR
;
A
#
# COMPACT_ATOMS: atom_id res chain seq x y z
N SER A 1 11.21 -18.73 3.40
CA SER A 1 10.73 -19.18 2.06
C SER A 1 11.66 -18.65 0.98
N THR A 2 11.65 -19.28 -0.19
CA THR A 2 12.42 -18.84 -1.39
C THR A 2 12.06 -17.40 -1.78
N THR A 3 10.79 -17.02 -1.64
CA THR A 3 10.30 -15.67 -1.88
C THR A 3 10.99 -14.64 -0.99
N CYS A 4 11.15 -14.92 0.32
CA CYS A 4 11.83 -14.00 1.24
C CYS A 4 13.31 -13.82 0.87
N VAL A 5 13.97 -14.87 0.40
CA VAL A 5 15.37 -14.78 -0.08
C VAL A 5 15.46 -13.92 -1.34
N ALA A 6 14.54 -14.11 -2.28
CA ALA A 6 14.47 -13.31 -3.50
C ALA A 6 14.23 -11.82 -3.19
N LEU A 7 13.26 -11.52 -2.31
CA LEU A 7 12.98 -10.15 -1.88
C LEU A 7 14.17 -9.50 -1.17
N GLY A 8 14.91 -10.27 -0.35
CA GLY A 8 16.14 -9.79 0.27
C GLY A 8 17.24 -9.41 -0.74
N LYS A 9 17.37 -10.20 -1.82
CA LYS A 9 18.29 -9.87 -2.92
C LYS A 9 17.88 -8.60 -3.67
N ILE A 10 16.59 -8.44 -3.97
CA ILE A 10 16.06 -7.22 -4.60
C ILE A 10 16.29 -6.03 -3.68
N GLN A 11 16.00 -6.16 -2.39
CA GLN A 11 16.22 -5.10 -1.39
C GLN A 11 17.68 -4.63 -1.36
N ALA A 12 18.65 -5.52 -1.52
CA ALA A 12 20.06 -5.17 -1.56
C ALA A 12 20.44 -4.30 -2.78
N THR A 13 19.61 -4.29 -3.82
CA THR A 13 19.81 -3.47 -5.03
C THR A 13 19.03 -2.15 -5.01
N GLU A 14 18.24 -1.88 -3.97
CA GLU A 14 17.47 -0.64 -3.88
C GLU A 14 18.37 0.60 -3.99
N ARG A 15 17.85 1.60 -4.70
CA ARG A 15 18.38 2.95 -4.75
C ARG A 15 17.23 3.93 -4.53
N GLU A 16 17.44 4.92 -3.67
CA GLU A 16 16.41 5.92 -3.32
C GLU A 16 15.08 5.29 -2.84
N GLY A 17 15.16 4.09 -2.22
CA GLY A 17 14.00 3.32 -1.76
C GLY A 17 13.24 2.59 -2.87
N MET A 18 13.73 2.62 -4.10
CA MET A 18 13.10 2.01 -5.27
C MET A 18 13.90 0.81 -5.79
N VAL A 19 13.22 -0.12 -6.45
CA VAL A 19 13.88 -1.21 -7.18
C VAL A 19 14.66 -0.64 -8.35
N TYR A 20 15.92 -1.03 -8.47
CA TYR A 20 16.89 -0.47 -9.41
C TYR A 20 17.36 -1.51 -10.43
N GLY A 21 17.60 -1.06 -11.65
CA GLY A 21 18.23 -1.90 -12.69
C GLY A 21 17.33 -2.99 -13.27
N THR A 22 16.01 -2.84 -13.18
CA THR A 22 15.03 -3.86 -13.63
C THR A 22 14.41 -3.55 -14.97
N GLY A 23 14.65 -2.36 -15.53
CA GLY A 23 14.05 -1.90 -16.76
C GLY A 23 14.91 -2.12 -18.01
N TRP A 24 14.58 -1.40 -19.07
CA TRP A 24 15.35 -1.35 -20.31
C TRP A 24 16.73 -0.75 -20.11
N ASP A 25 16.84 0.22 -19.19
CA ASP A 25 18.11 0.75 -18.74
C ASP A 25 18.51 0.07 -17.43
N ALA A 26 19.59 -0.69 -17.45
CA ALA A 26 20.13 -1.38 -16.29
C ALA A 26 20.53 -0.41 -15.14
N THR A 27 20.59 0.90 -15.40
CA THR A 27 20.89 1.95 -14.42
C THR A 27 19.67 2.83 -14.10
N GLY A 28 18.47 2.40 -14.46
CA GLY A 28 17.24 3.15 -14.26
C GLY A 28 16.37 2.63 -13.12
N ILE A 29 15.43 3.47 -12.72
CA ILE A 29 14.32 3.14 -11.82
C ILE A 29 13.04 3.06 -12.66
N TRP A 30 12.38 1.92 -12.64
CA TRP A 30 11.05 1.75 -13.19
C TRP A 30 10.02 1.99 -12.09
N ASN A 31 9.35 3.13 -12.16
CA ASN A 31 8.51 3.63 -11.08
C ASN A 31 7.41 2.65 -10.67
N TYR A 32 6.70 2.04 -11.61
CA TYR A 32 5.61 1.12 -11.28
C TYR A 32 6.09 -0.22 -10.67
N PHE A 33 7.36 -0.58 -10.79
CA PHE A 33 7.91 -1.74 -10.09
C PHE A 33 7.93 -1.58 -8.57
N ALA A 34 7.87 -0.33 -8.06
CA ALA A 34 7.67 -0.09 -6.64
C ALA A 34 6.36 -0.71 -6.13
N SER A 35 5.29 -0.67 -6.94
CA SER A 35 4.03 -1.32 -6.59
C SER A 35 4.17 -2.83 -6.52
N PHE A 36 4.79 -3.47 -7.51
CA PHE A 36 5.00 -4.92 -7.50
C PHE A 36 5.84 -5.36 -6.31
N TYR A 37 6.89 -4.62 -6.00
CA TYR A 37 7.75 -4.86 -4.85
C TYR A 37 7.01 -4.62 -3.53
N GLY A 38 6.24 -3.55 -3.42
CA GLY A 38 5.38 -3.27 -2.27
C GLY A 38 4.35 -4.36 -2.03
N HIS A 39 3.68 -4.85 -3.09
CA HIS A 39 2.74 -5.97 -3.00
C HIS A 39 3.43 -7.27 -2.57
N ALA A 40 4.63 -7.56 -3.08
CA ALA A 40 5.37 -8.74 -2.65
C ALA A 40 5.66 -8.72 -1.14
N TRP A 41 6.02 -7.57 -0.57
CA TRP A 41 6.18 -7.41 0.87
C TRP A 41 4.86 -7.52 1.62
N LEU A 42 3.79 -6.94 1.09
CA LEU A 42 2.45 -7.01 1.69
C LEU A 42 1.97 -8.47 1.77
N TRP A 43 2.12 -9.23 0.68
CA TRP A 43 1.80 -10.66 0.65
C TRP A 43 2.64 -11.53 1.61
N GLN A 44 3.84 -11.06 1.99
CA GLN A 44 4.67 -11.69 3.02
C GLN A 44 4.34 -11.22 4.44
N GLY A 45 3.29 -10.44 4.64
CA GLY A 45 2.90 -9.90 5.94
C GLY A 45 3.78 -8.74 6.42
N ASN A 46 4.59 -8.14 5.54
CA ASN A 46 5.44 -7.02 5.89
C ASN A 46 4.89 -5.69 5.38
N GLY A 47 3.76 -5.27 5.97
CA GLY A 47 3.07 -4.03 5.60
C GLY A 47 3.93 -2.78 5.75
N ARG A 48 4.86 -2.76 6.72
CA ARG A 48 5.79 -1.63 6.89
C ARG A 48 6.70 -1.43 5.67
N LYS A 49 7.27 -2.50 5.11
CA LYS A 49 8.08 -2.42 3.90
C LYS A 49 7.25 -2.06 2.68
N ALA A 50 6.01 -2.55 2.60
CA ALA A 50 5.08 -2.17 1.55
C ALA A 50 4.76 -0.66 1.59
N ALA A 51 4.53 -0.10 2.79
CA ALA A 51 4.32 1.33 2.98
C ALA A 51 5.58 2.15 2.61
N GLN A 52 6.78 1.68 2.97
CA GLN A 52 8.04 2.32 2.57
C GLN A 52 8.17 2.37 1.03
N ALA A 53 7.81 1.29 0.33
CA ALA A 53 7.80 1.27 -1.13
C ALA A 53 6.81 2.30 -1.71
N LEU A 54 5.62 2.47 -1.11
CA LEU A 54 4.66 3.50 -1.52
C LEU A 54 5.25 4.91 -1.34
N TYR A 55 5.89 5.21 -0.21
CA TYR A 55 6.49 6.52 0.03
C TYR A 55 7.65 6.81 -0.94
N ALA A 56 8.49 5.82 -1.20
CA ALA A 56 9.54 5.95 -2.20
C ALA A 56 8.95 6.23 -3.59
N PHE A 57 7.90 5.50 -3.96
CA PHE A 57 7.17 5.71 -5.20
C PHE A 57 6.58 7.14 -5.28
N ALA A 58 5.94 7.62 -4.21
CA ALA A 58 5.41 8.98 -4.13
C ALA A 58 6.50 10.05 -4.31
N ASN A 59 7.68 9.86 -3.70
CA ASN A 59 8.81 10.79 -3.78
C ASN A 59 9.43 10.90 -5.19
N HIS A 60 9.15 9.95 -6.07
CA HIS A 60 9.57 9.97 -7.47
C HIS A 60 8.53 10.58 -8.42
N ALA A 61 7.39 11.06 -7.90
CA ALA A 61 6.40 11.78 -8.68
C ALA A 61 6.95 13.14 -9.14
N ALA A 62 6.54 13.56 -10.33
CA ALA A 62 6.69 14.96 -10.74
C ALA A 62 5.76 15.86 -9.89
N PRO A 63 5.98 17.19 -9.86
CA PRO A 63 5.11 18.13 -9.15
C PRO A 63 3.63 18.08 -9.57
N THR A 64 3.35 17.57 -10.78
CA THR A 64 1.99 17.35 -11.30
C THR A 64 1.37 16.01 -10.88
N LEU A 65 2.00 15.30 -9.94
CA LEU A 65 1.57 13.99 -9.42
C LEU A 65 1.45 12.90 -10.51
N VAL A 66 2.40 12.91 -11.44
CA VAL A 66 2.55 11.90 -12.48
C VAL A 66 3.98 11.35 -12.45
N TRP A 67 4.17 10.18 -13.02
CA TRP A 67 5.47 9.51 -13.09
C TRP A 67 5.92 9.34 -14.53
N ARG A 68 7.23 9.25 -14.69
CA ARG A 68 7.84 8.73 -15.91
C ARG A 68 7.83 7.20 -15.85
N GLU A 69 7.85 6.54 -17.00
CA GLU A 69 7.95 5.07 -17.06
C GLU A 69 9.26 4.61 -16.41
N GLU A 70 10.39 5.12 -16.88
CA GLU A 70 11.71 4.88 -16.29
C GLU A 70 12.48 6.18 -16.14
N GLN A 71 13.22 6.33 -15.06
CA GLN A 71 14.01 7.53 -14.79
C GLN A 71 15.39 7.19 -14.19
N SER A 72 16.35 8.10 -14.35
CA SER A 72 17.66 8.03 -13.71
C SER A 72 17.54 8.36 -12.23
N LEU A 73 18.53 7.94 -11.45
CA LEU A 73 18.72 8.38 -10.07
C LEU A 73 18.92 9.91 -10.02
N LYS A 74 18.60 10.50 -8.87
CA LYS A 74 18.81 11.92 -8.61
C LYS A 74 20.30 12.27 -8.76
N GLY A 75 20.57 13.30 -9.56
CA GLY A 75 21.94 13.77 -9.81
C GLY A 75 22.70 13.02 -10.90
N GLU A 76 22.15 11.94 -11.44
CA GLU A 76 22.71 11.26 -12.60
C GLU A 76 22.32 11.95 -13.91
N LYS A 77 23.11 11.69 -14.98
CA LYS A 77 22.77 12.17 -16.31
C LYS A 77 21.41 11.58 -16.73
N PHE A 78 20.49 12.48 -17.03
CA PHE A 78 19.12 12.10 -17.37
C PHE A 78 19.05 11.23 -18.62
N LYS A 79 18.55 10.04 -18.47
CA LYS A 79 18.19 9.13 -19.57
C LYS A 79 16.67 9.07 -19.66
N LYS A 80 16.15 9.27 -20.87
CA LYS A 80 14.70 9.18 -21.15
C LYS A 80 14.40 7.78 -21.64
N VAL A 81 13.59 7.05 -20.88
CA VAL A 81 12.98 5.81 -21.34
C VAL A 81 11.47 5.89 -21.09
N GLY A 82 10.69 5.56 -22.12
CA GLY A 82 9.26 5.60 -22.04
C GLY A 82 8.64 6.99 -21.96
N ASP A 83 7.37 7.02 -21.67
CA ASP A 83 6.54 8.22 -21.67
C ASP A 83 6.43 8.89 -20.29
N MET A 84 5.90 10.11 -20.31
CA MET A 84 5.47 10.87 -19.14
C MET A 84 4.36 11.83 -19.55
N PRO A 85 3.17 11.77 -18.96
CA PRO A 85 2.76 10.92 -17.83
C PRO A 85 2.64 9.45 -18.21
N HIS A 86 3.12 8.55 -17.34
CA HIS A 86 2.99 7.11 -17.53
C HIS A 86 1.77 6.59 -16.76
N ASN A 87 0.70 6.27 -17.49
CA ASN A 87 -0.58 5.89 -16.89
C ASN A 87 -0.51 4.60 -16.07
N TRP A 88 0.32 3.65 -16.48
CA TRP A 88 0.53 2.42 -15.72
C TRP A 88 1.13 2.72 -14.34
N ALA A 89 2.14 3.58 -14.25
CA ALA A 89 2.70 3.99 -12.97
C ALA A 89 1.64 4.65 -12.07
N SER A 90 0.80 5.53 -12.63
CA SER A 90 -0.28 6.16 -11.87
C SER A 90 -1.31 5.14 -11.36
N ALA A 91 -1.71 4.18 -12.19
CA ALA A 91 -2.62 3.11 -11.80
C ALA A 91 -2.02 2.21 -10.70
N GLU A 92 -0.74 1.88 -10.80
CA GLU A 92 -0.05 1.06 -9.82
C GLU A 92 0.15 1.78 -8.49
N PHE A 93 0.36 3.09 -8.50
CA PHE A 93 0.41 3.89 -7.28
C PHE A 93 -0.94 3.87 -6.54
N ILE A 94 -2.04 4.06 -7.27
CA ILE A 94 -3.40 3.98 -6.71
C ILE A 94 -3.66 2.57 -6.17
N ARG A 95 -3.33 1.54 -6.94
CA ARG A 95 -3.53 0.14 -6.54
C ARG A 95 -2.79 -0.20 -5.26
N LEU A 96 -1.51 0.15 -5.14
CA LEU A 96 -0.74 -0.09 -3.93
C LEU A 96 -1.32 0.68 -2.74
N THR A 97 -1.71 1.96 -2.94
CA THR A 97 -2.33 2.78 -1.90
C THR A 97 -3.59 2.13 -1.34
N VAL A 98 -4.47 1.64 -2.22
CA VAL A 98 -5.70 0.94 -1.80
C VAL A 98 -5.36 -0.36 -1.09
N HIS A 99 -4.43 -1.16 -1.60
CA HIS A 99 -4.11 -2.48 -1.04
C HIS A 99 -3.37 -2.40 0.30
N LEU A 100 -2.68 -1.31 0.63
CA LEU A 100 -2.19 -1.08 2.00
C LEU A 100 -3.33 -0.98 3.01
N LEU A 101 -4.50 -0.51 2.58
CA LEU A 101 -5.71 -0.37 3.40
C LEU A 101 -6.62 -1.59 3.34
N ALA A 102 -6.74 -2.21 2.16
CA ALA A 102 -7.66 -3.31 1.90
C ALA A 102 -7.14 -4.20 0.77
N LEU A 103 -6.70 -5.39 1.11
CA LEU A 103 -6.18 -6.41 0.17
C LEU A 103 -7.03 -7.66 0.25
N ASP A 104 -7.61 -8.08 -0.88
CA ASP A 104 -8.27 -9.37 -0.99
C ASP A 104 -7.26 -10.51 -1.10
N ARG A 105 -7.52 -11.58 -0.37
CA ARG A 105 -6.70 -12.82 -0.37
C ARG A 105 -7.63 -14.02 -0.49
N GLY A 106 -7.93 -14.41 -1.72
CA GLY A 106 -8.89 -15.48 -1.99
C GLY A 106 -10.32 -15.04 -1.63
N ASP A 107 -10.90 -15.64 -0.62
CA ASP A 107 -12.24 -15.34 -0.10
C ASP A 107 -12.25 -14.47 1.18
N GLU A 108 -11.10 -13.93 1.55
CA GLU A 108 -10.91 -13.05 2.70
C GLU A 108 -10.53 -11.63 2.28
N LEU A 109 -10.92 -10.63 3.07
CA LEU A 109 -10.48 -9.25 2.95
C LEU A 109 -9.60 -8.87 4.14
N HIS A 110 -8.32 -8.55 3.86
CA HIS A 110 -7.37 -8.10 4.86
C HIS A 110 -7.32 -6.57 4.90
N LEU A 111 -7.58 -5.98 6.06
CA LEU A 111 -7.64 -4.54 6.26
C LEU A 111 -6.44 -4.06 7.08
N LEU A 112 -5.92 -2.89 6.72
CA LEU A 112 -4.89 -2.14 7.43
C LEU A 112 -3.52 -2.84 7.54
N GLU A 113 -3.26 -3.91 6.79
CA GLU A 113 -2.00 -4.65 6.89
C GLU A 113 -0.77 -3.80 6.55
N GLY A 114 -0.92 -2.87 5.60
CA GLY A 114 0.13 -1.91 5.23
C GLY A 114 -0.15 -0.48 5.69
N PHE A 115 -1.11 -0.26 6.57
CA PHE A 115 -1.53 1.07 6.98
C PHE A 115 -0.39 1.87 7.63
N PRO A 116 0.04 2.98 7.02
CA PRO A 116 1.05 3.84 7.63
C PRO A 116 0.48 4.55 8.87
N ARG A 117 1.23 4.55 9.96
CA ARG A 117 0.80 5.21 11.20
C ARG A 117 0.58 6.70 11.03
N GLU A 118 1.35 7.31 10.16
CA GLU A 118 1.29 8.72 9.82
C GLU A 118 -0.09 9.12 9.27
N TRP A 119 -0.86 8.14 8.73
CA TRP A 119 -2.22 8.34 8.26
C TRP A 119 -3.28 8.33 9.38
N ALA A 120 -2.86 8.09 10.61
CA ALA A 120 -3.68 8.20 11.82
C ALA A 120 -3.10 9.25 12.78
N GLY A 121 -2.52 10.33 12.27
CA GLY A 121 -2.13 11.49 13.08
C GLY A 121 -3.34 12.16 13.74
N PRO A 122 -3.13 13.11 14.67
CA PRO A 122 -4.20 13.77 15.42
C PRO A 122 -5.35 14.24 14.54
N SER A 123 -6.57 13.80 14.83
CA SER A 123 -7.81 14.10 14.12
C SER A 123 -7.86 13.72 12.63
N MET A 124 -6.86 12.97 12.13
CA MET A 124 -6.85 12.55 10.72
C MET A 124 -7.95 11.54 10.41
N VAL A 125 -8.44 11.62 9.18
CA VAL A 125 -9.41 10.68 8.62
C VAL A 125 -8.85 10.09 7.33
N THR A 126 -8.67 8.78 7.32
CA THR A 126 -8.38 8.01 6.11
C THR A 126 -9.65 7.29 5.66
N ARG A 127 -10.04 7.43 4.39
CA ARG A 127 -11.31 6.87 3.90
C ARG A 127 -11.15 6.25 2.52
N LEU A 128 -11.79 5.09 2.34
CA LEU A 128 -12.13 4.53 1.03
C LEU A 128 -13.66 4.58 0.89
N THR A 129 -14.15 4.97 -0.26
CA THR A 129 -15.59 5.05 -0.54
C THR A 129 -15.91 4.42 -1.88
N GLY A 130 -16.74 3.38 -1.86
CA GLY A 130 -17.20 2.69 -3.07
C GLY A 130 -16.10 2.00 -3.86
N VAL A 131 -14.97 1.66 -3.23
CA VAL A 131 -13.86 0.99 -3.93
C VAL A 131 -14.28 -0.41 -4.34
N ALA A 132 -14.14 -0.73 -5.63
CA ALA A 132 -14.49 -2.03 -6.17
C ALA A 132 -13.58 -3.12 -5.59
N THR A 133 -14.20 -4.18 -5.04
CA THR A 133 -13.52 -5.39 -4.58
C THR A 133 -14.25 -6.62 -5.12
N PRO A 134 -13.66 -7.83 -5.07
CA PRO A 134 -14.39 -9.07 -5.38
C PRO A 134 -15.63 -9.30 -4.52
N PHE A 135 -15.72 -8.60 -3.38
CA PHE A 135 -16.81 -8.70 -2.39
C PHE A 135 -17.82 -7.55 -2.48
N GLY A 136 -17.84 -6.84 -3.59
CA GLY A 136 -18.66 -5.65 -3.80
C GLY A 136 -17.95 -4.35 -3.41
N PRO A 137 -18.67 -3.21 -3.44
CA PRO A 137 -18.08 -1.91 -3.11
C PRO A 137 -17.70 -1.85 -1.64
N LEU A 138 -16.44 -1.45 -1.39
CA LEU A 138 -15.89 -1.28 -0.06
C LEU A 138 -16.02 0.17 0.39
N ASP A 139 -16.64 0.37 1.54
CA ASP A 139 -16.60 1.61 2.31
C ASP A 139 -15.90 1.35 3.64
N LEU A 140 -14.77 1.99 3.87
CA LEU A 140 -14.10 1.99 5.17
C LEU A 140 -13.66 3.39 5.57
N THR A 141 -13.58 3.62 6.87
CA THR A 141 -13.04 4.87 7.44
C THR A 141 -12.17 4.52 8.64
N VAL A 142 -10.97 5.10 8.69
CA VAL A 142 -10.13 5.15 9.89
C VAL A 142 -10.15 6.57 10.41
N GLN A 143 -10.67 6.78 11.61
CA GLN A 143 -10.74 8.06 12.28
C GLN A 143 -9.82 8.04 13.50
N ALA A 144 -8.80 8.90 13.50
CA ALA A 144 -7.95 9.10 14.67
C ALA A 144 -8.58 10.07 15.68
N ASP A 145 -8.34 9.84 16.97
CA ASP A 145 -8.73 10.73 18.06
C ASP A 145 -7.94 12.05 17.98
N ALA A 146 -8.36 13.05 18.75
CA ALA A 146 -7.77 14.38 18.73
C ALA A 146 -6.28 14.42 19.09
N ASP A 147 -5.82 13.46 19.90
CA ASP A 147 -4.40 13.33 20.28
C ASP A 147 -3.61 12.34 19.42
N GLY A 148 -4.26 11.66 18.46
CA GLY A 148 -3.63 10.69 17.57
C GLY A 148 -3.16 9.39 18.23
N LYS A 149 -3.56 9.11 19.47
CA LYS A 149 -3.15 7.89 20.18
C LYS A 149 -4.01 6.69 19.88
N LEU A 150 -5.29 6.92 19.65
CA LEU A 150 -6.26 5.89 19.29
C LEU A 150 -6.87 6.21 17.93
N ALA A 151 -7.28 5.16 17.23
CA ALA A 151 -8.07 5.29 16.01
C ALA A 151 -9.20 4.27 16.00
N THR A 152 -10.25 4.59 15.28
CA THR A 152 -11.40 3.71 15.06
C THR A 152 -11.52 3.41 13.57
N LEU A 153 -11.39 2.14 13.20
CA LEU A 153 -11.79 1.63 11.89
C LEU A 153 -13.30 1.38 11.91
N SER A 154 -13.98 1.80 10.86
CA SER A 154 -15.38 1.45 10.57
C SER A 154 -15.47 0.89 9.17
N VAL A 155 -16.18 -0.24 9.01
CA VAL A 155 -16.35 -0.93 7.72
C VAL A 155 -17.84 -1.23 7.51
N LYS A 156 -18.35 -0.92 6.32
CA LYS A 156 -19.73 -1.30 5.95
C LYS A 156 -19.84 -2.78 5.57
N PRO A 157 -21.05 -3.36 5.62
CA PRO A 157 -21.30 -4.74 5.18
C PRO A 157 -20.80 -5.03 3.76
N LEU A 158 -20.25 -6.23 3.56
CA LEU A 158 -19.78 -6.76 2.29
C LEU A 158 -20.73 -7.87 1.78
N ALA A 159 -20.53 -8.31 0.55
CA ALA A 159 -21.31 -9.39 -0.06
C ALA A 159 -21.05 -10.76 0.61
N ALA A 160 -22.00 -11.68 0.43
CA ALA A 160 -21.99 -13.00 1.08
C ALA A 160 -20.80 -13.90 0.66
N ASN A 161 -20.12 -13.61 -0.46
CA ASN A 161 -18.96 -14.35 -0.92
C ASN A 161 -17.66 -13.97 -0.17
N CYS A 162 -17.66 -12.95 0.68
CA CYS A 162 -16.58 -12.69 1.61
C CYS A 162 -16.73 -13.58 2.84
N GLN A 163 -15.73 -14.44 3.11
CA GLN A 163 -15.80 -15.38 4.24
C GLN A 163 -15.28 -14.76 5.54
N ALA A 164 -14.32 -13.88 5.46
CA ALA A 164 -13.75 -13.19 6.62
C ALA A 164 -13.24 -11.79 6.28
N VAL A 165 -13.35 -10.88 7.25
CA VAL A 165 -12.63 -9.59 7.23
C VAL A 165 -11.63 -9.61 8.36
N ILE A 166 -10.34 -9.59 8.02
CA ILE A 166 -9.22 -9.65 8.97
C ILE A 166 -8.61 -8.26 9.10
N VAL A 167 -8.75 -7.66 10.27
CA VAL A 167 -8.15 -6.34 10.58
C VAL A 167 -6.80 -6.54 11.22
N HIS A 168 -5.75 -6.05 10.58
CA HIS A 168 -4.39 -6.05 11.12
C HIS A 168 -4.18 -4.81 11.99
N LEU A 169 -3.66 -5.02 13.19
CA LEU A 169 -3.44 -3.95 14.16
C LEU A 169 -1.97 -3.53 14.24
N PRO A 170 -1.66 -2.28 14.59
CA PRO A 170 -0.27 -1.79 14.69
C PRO A 170 0.60 -2.53 15.70
N ASP A 171 0.00 -3.18 16.70
CA ASP A 171 0.69 -4.01 17.69
C ASP A 171 1.08 -5.41 17.17
N GLY A 172 0.68 -5.74 15.95
CA GLY A 172 0.90 -7.04 15.31
C GLY A 172 -0.23 -8.04 15.56
N GLY A 173 -1.26 -7.69 16.33
CA GLY A 173 -2.46 -8.50 16.50
C GLY A 173 -3.42 -8.40 15.32
N THR A 174 -4.45 -9.26 15.35
CA THR A 174 -5.55 -9.21 14.38
C THR A 174 -6.90 -9.21 15.07
N ARG A 175 -7.92 -8.73 14.37
CA ARG A 175 -9.35 -8.84 14.74
C ARG A 175 -10.13 -9.31 13.53
N GLN A 176 -11.08 -10.18 13.75
CA GLN A 176 -12.01 -10.62 12.71
C GLN A 176 -13.35 -9.92 12.87
N LEU A 177 -13.90 -9.45 11.74
CA LEU A 177 -15.26 -8.92 11.65
C LEU A 177 -16.12 -9.87 10.82
N ALA A 178 -17.41 -9.89 11.10
CA ALA A 178 -18.40 -10.59 10.29
C ALA A 178 -18.65 -9.77 9.00
N PRO A 179 -18.31 -10.29 7.79
CA PRO A 179 -18.34 -9.49 6.58
C PRO A 179 -19.71 -8.87 6.27
N GLN A 180 -20.79 -9.63 6.45
CA GLN A 180 -22.15 -9.21 6.10
C GLN A 180 -22.79 -8.24 7.11
N GLN A 181 -22.14 -8.04 8.26
CA GLN A 181 -22.61 -7.11 9.29
C GLN A 181 -21.79 -5.81 9.27
N GLY A 182 -20.56 -5.87 8.74
CA GLY A 182 -19.59 -4.81 8.92
C GLY A 182 -19.16 -4.69 10.38
N GLY A 183 -18.69 -3.53 10.80
CA GLY A 183 -18.34 -3.32 12.19
C GLY A 183 -17.33 -2.22 12.44
N THR A 184 -16.95 -2.10 13.71
CA THR A 184 -15.94 -1.13 14.15
C THR A 184 -14.85 -1.82 14.99
N VAL A 185 -13.61 -1.35 14.83
CA VAL A 185 -12.47 -1.78 15.65
C VAL A 185 -11.74 -0.55 16.14
N ARG A 186 -11.61 -0.40 17.46
CA ARG A 186 -10.78 0.63 18.08
C ARG A 186 -9.42 0.06 18.42
N PHE A 187 -8.36 0.79 18.12
CA PHE A 187 -6.98 0.33 18.30
C PHE A 187 -6.04 1.48 18.67
N SER A 188 -4.90 1.13 19.30
CA SER A 188 -3.81 2.07 19.55
C SER A 188 -3.00 2.28 18.27
N VAL A 189 -2.73 3.55 17.95
CA VAL A 189 -1.83 3.94 16.86
C VAL A 189 -0.37 3.84 17.30
N THR A 190 -0.10 4.02 18.58
CA THR A 190 1.22 3.88 19.20
C THR A 190 1.48 2.43 19.64
N ARG A 191 2.71 1.96 19.44
CA ARG A 191 3.19 0.73 20.10
C ARG A 191 3.43 0.97 21.56
#